data_bee216d4d6216faca5ba864150da9cbe
#
_entry.id   bee216d4d6216faca5ba864150da9cbe
#
_cell.length_a   1.000
_cell.length_b   1.000
_cell.length_c   1.000
_cell.angle_alpha   90.00
_cell.angle_beta   90.00
_cell.angle_gamma   90.00
#
_symmetry.space_group_name_H-M   'P 1'
#
loop_
_entity.id
_entity.type
_entity.pdbx_description
1 polymer ?
#
loop_
_entity_poly.entity_id
_entity_poly.type
_entity_poly.pdbx_seq_one_letter_code
_entity_poly.pdbx_strand_id
1 'polypeptide(L)'
;MTSDYQFWLTANGESEKIQLPVNPEKFDVKRSSGNEKVTIAGLGEITIIQSRAAIQFSFSSFFPSFAFFGMKTKTVTAPLKLIKTICDWMESKKPIHFIVTSCGVDIYCTIESFNYSEKGGDVGTYEYTISLKEYREVTVRQIEVNTTTQTATIQDTEQRVDNTVKPKTYTVVRGDCLWNIAKKYYGDGSKWRKIYDANVSLVGSPPPGMIHPGYVLTIPD
;
A
#
# COMPACT_ATOMS: atom_id res chain seq x y z
N MET A 1 10.88 32.96 4.06
CA MET A 1 10.38 31.93 3.13
C MET A 1 8.90 31.72 3.41
N THR A 2 8.02 32.21 2.57
CA THR A 2 6.59 31.89 2.67
C THR A 2 6.45 30.42 2.29
N SER A 3 6.15 29.59 3.28
CA SER A 3 5.91 28.16 3.05
C SER A 3 4.71 28.04 2.13
N ASP A 4 4.90 27.40 0.97
CA ASP A 4 3.84 27.10 0.00
C ASP A 4 2.97 25.91 0.48
N TYR A 5 2.67 25.94 1.77
CA TYR A 5 1.90 24.90 2.45
C TYR A 5 0.41 25.16 2.23
N GLN A 6 -0.20 24.31 1.41
CA GLN A 6 -1.58 24.42 0.98
C GLN A 6 -2.29 23.07 1.09
N PHE A 7 -3.57 23.11 1.38
CA PHE A 7 -4.47 21.96 1.42
C PHE A 7 -5.42 22.01 0.25
N TRP A 8 -5.46 20.92 -0.51
CA TRP A 8 -6.34 20.76 -1.66
C TRP A 8 -7.19 19.52 -1.52
N LEU A 9 -8.47 19.66 -1.81
CA LEU A 9 -9.42 18.57 -1.97
C LEU A 9 -9.91 18.60 -3.39
N THR A 10 -9.83 17.51 -4.11
CA THR A 10 -10.31 17.41 -5.50
C THR A 10 -11.20 16.19 -5.67
N ALA A 11 -12.18 16.29 -6.56
CA ALA A 11 -13.10 15.21 -6.88
C ALA A 11 -13.33 15.10 -8.39
N ASN A 12 -14.03 14.04 -8.79
CA ASN A 12 -14.44 13.81 -10.18
C ASN A 12 -13.28 13.91 -11.21
N GLY A 13 -12.16 13.25 -10.93
CA GLY A 13 -10.98 13.29 -11.82
C GLY A 13 -10.35 14.68 -11.90
N GLU A 14 -10.31 15.40 -10.77
CA GLU A 14 -9.76 16.75 -10.61
C GLU A 14 -10.52 17.88 -11.35
N SER A 15 -11.71 17.61 -11.86
CA SER A 15 -12.56 18.64 -12.45
C SER A 15 -13.12 19.62 -11.42
N GLU A 16 -13.31 19.15 -10.20
CA GLU A 16 -13.75 19.94 -9.05
C GLU A 16 -12.62 20.05 -8.04
N LYS A 17 -12.22 21.28 -7.71
CA LYS A 17 -11.08 21.56 -6.81
C LYS A 17 -11.47 22.57 -5.74
N ILE A 18 -11.16 22.26 -4.50
CA ILE A 18 -11.26 23.17 -3.36
C ILE A 18 -9.86 23.32 -2.77
N GLN A 19 -9.34 24.55 -2.81
CA GLN A 19 -8.23 24.95 -1.97
C GLN A 19 -8.80 25.44 -0.65
N LEU A 20 -8.30 24.96 0.48
CA LEU A 20 -8.74 25.46 1.77
C LEU A 20 -8.35 26.94 1.91
N PRO A 21 -9.30 27.83 2.20
CA PRO A 21 -9.00 29.26 2.35
C PRO A 21 -8.05 29.54 3.51
N VAL A 22 -8.18 28.74 4.56
CA VAL A 22 -7.38 28.85 5.77
C VAL A 22 -6.77 27.48 6.06
N ASN A 23 -5.46 27.46 6.26
CA ASN A 23 -4.79 26.23 6.68
C ASN A 23 -5.21 25.85 8.11
N PRO A 24 -5.37 24.57 8.40
CA PRO A 24 -5.62 24.10 9.74
C PRO A 24 -4.44 24.42 10.67
N GLU A 25 -4.74 24.72 11.92
CA GLU A 25 -3.73 24.90 12.97
C GLU A 25 -2.98 23.59 13.25
N LYS A 26 -3.72 22.48 13.21
CA LYS A 26 -3.20 21.14 13.46
C LYS A 26 -3.69 20.16 12.39
N PHE A 27 -2.78 19.34 11.92
CA PHE A 27 -3.05 18.27 10.96
C PHE A 27 -2.59 16.93 11.54
N ASP A 28 -3.55 16.11 11.91
CA ASP A 28 -3.29 14.80 12.51
C ASP A 28 -3.26 13.71 11.42
N VAL A 29 -2.19 12.91 11.44
CA VAL A 29 -2.03 11.74 10.58
C VAL A 29 -1.92 10.49 11.46
N LYS A 30 -2.93 9.65 11.43
CA LYS A 30 -2.95 8.40 12.19
C LYS A 30 -2.60 7.22 11.28
N ARG A 31 -1.52 6.55 11.63
CA ARG A 31 -1.08 5.30 11.00
C ARG A 31 -1.09 4.19 12.05
N SER A 32 -1.63 3.03 11.70
CA SER A 32 -1.63 1.86 12.58
C SER A 32 -1.37 0.59 11.77
N SER A 33 -0.76 -0.39 12.41
CA SER A 33 -0.68 -1.76 11.88
C SER A 33 -2.00 -2.48 12.16
N GLY A 34 -2.39 -3.38 11.26
CA GLY A 34 -3.55 -4.27 11.46
C GLY A 34 -3.20 -5.55 12.22
N ASN A 35 -2.14 -5.53 13.04
CA ASN A 35 -1.66 -6.72 13.73
C ASN A 35 -2.74 -7.33 14.63
N GLU A 36 -2.84 -8.65 14.59
CA GLU A 36 -3.76 -9.43 15.40
C GLU A 36 -2.99 -10.12 16.52
N LYS A 37 -3.59 -10.17 17.71
CA LYS A 37 -3.04 -10.86 18.87
C LYS A 37 -3.82 -12.15 19.10
N VAL A 38 -3.09 -13.27 19.20
CA VAL A 38 -3.67 -14.58 19.46
C VAL A 38 -2.96 -15.19 20.67
N THR A 39 -3.75 -15.70 21.63
CA THR A 39 -3.20 -16.41 22.78
C THR A 39 -3.22 -17.92 22.51
N ILE A 40 -2.05 -18.54 22.56
CA ILE A 40 -1.89 -19.98 22.37
C ILE A 40 -1.58 -20.62 23.73
N ALA A 41 -2.31 -21.69 24.06
CA ALA A 41 -2.10 -22.43 25.28
C ALA A 41 -0.67 -23.00 25.34
N GLY A 42 0.06 -22.71 26.41
CA GLY A 42 1.44 -23.13 26.61
C GLY A 42 2.52 -22.26 25.98
N LEU A 43 2.16 -21.34 25.04
CA LEU A 43 3.10 -20.43 24.41
C LEU A 43 2.85 -18.96 24.82
N GLY A 44 1.66 -18.61 25.27
CA GLY A 44 1.27 -17.24 25.63
C GLY A 44 0.73 -16.43 24.45
N GLU A 45 0.79 -15.09 24.56
CA GLU A 45 0.34 -14.16 23.53
C GLU A 45 1.36 -14.05 22.40
N ILE A 46 0.92 -14.28 21.17
CA ILE A 46 1.70 -14.04 19.95
C ILE A 46 1.04 -12.94 19.11
N THR A 47 1.86 -12.17 18.39
CA THR A 47 1.40 -11.13 17.48
C THR A 47 1.56 -11.60 16.04
N ILE A 48 0.45 -11.68 15.31
CA ILE A 48 0.45 -11.95 13.88
C ILE A 48 0.59 -10.62 13.15
N ILE A 49 1.69 -10.44 12.44
CA ILE A 49 1.96 -9.23 11.67
C ILE A 49 1.06 -9.24 10.43
N GLN A 50 0.23 -8.22 10.30
CA GLN A 50 -0.66 -8.03 9.16
C GLN A 50 -0.34 -6.74 8.41
N SER A 51 -0.95 -6.58 7.24
CA SER A 51 -0.85 -5.36 6.46
C SER A 51 -1.29 -4.15 7.28
N ARG A 52 -0.68 -2.98 7.02
CA ARG A 52 -1.05 -1.73 7.69
C ARG A 52 -2.53 -1.40 7.48
N ALA A 53 -3.15 -0.82 8.47
CA ALA A 53 -4.48 -0.22 8.34
C ALA A 53 -4.45 0.99 7.39
N ALA A 54 -5.61 1.38 6.87
CA ALA A 54 -5.76 2.60 6.08
C ALA A 54 -5.37 3.82 6.91
N ILE A 55 -4.64 4.76 6.30
CA ILE A 55 -4.22 6.00 6.96
C ILE A 55 -5.46 6.85 7.21
N GLN A 56 -5.52 7.45 8.39
CA GLN A 56 -6.57 8.41 8.73
C GLN A 56 -5.96 9.80 8.88
N PHE A 57 -6.67 10.79 8.38
CA PHE A 57 -6.30 12.19 8.48
C PHE A 57 -7.44 12.93 9.15
N SER A 58 -7.12 13.85 10.06
CA SER A 58 -8.12 14.71 10.67
C SER A 58 -7.55 16.11 10.90
N PHE A 59 -8.39 17.11 10.68
CA PHE A 59 -8.06 18.51 10.93
C PHE A 59 -9.30 19.36 11.09
N SER A 60 -9.11 20.50 11.73
CA SER A 60 -10.14 21.51 11.90
C SER A 60 -9.66 22.84 11.33
N SER A 61 -10.56 23.58 10.71
CA SER A 61 -10.32 24.91 10.17
C SER A 61 -11.65 25.66 10.06
N PHE A 62 -11.67 26.76 9.36
CA PHE A 62 -12.88 27.55 9.14
C PHE A 62 -12.96 28.09 7.72
N PHE A 63 -14.19 28.33 7.26
CA PHE A 63 -14.49 29.02 6.03
C PHE A 63 -14.88 30.46 6.36
N PRO A 64 -14.07 31.45 6.00
CA PRO A 64 -14.34 32.85 6.32
C PRO A 64 -15.44 33.44 5.45
N SER A 65 -16.25 34.33 6.02
CA SER A 65 -17.26 35.11 5.29
C SER A 65 -16.64 36.30 4.56
N PHE A 66 -15.47 36.76 4.95
CA PHE A 66 -14.76 37.93 4.37
C PHE A 66 -13.27 37.65 4.18
N ALA A 67 -12.64 38.44 3.31
CA ALA A 67 -11.20 38.33 3.06
C ALA A 67 -10.40 38.93 4.21
N PHE A 68 -9.37 38.23 4.66
CA PHE A 68 -8.43 38.75 5.68
C PHE A 68 -6.98 38.40 5.32
N PHE A 69 -6.06 39.10 5.95
CA PHE A 69 -4.64 38.84 5.77
C PHE A 69 -4.27 37.45 6.35
N GLY A 70 -3.71 36.58 5.53
CA GLY A 70 -3.36 35.20 5.94
C GLY A 70 -4.15 34.12 5.22
N MET A 71 -5.20 34.47 4.47
CA MET A 71 -5.85 33.52 3.58
C MET A 71 -4.88 32.99 2.52
N LYS A 72 -5.04 31.73 2.18
CA LYS A 72 -4.28 31.05 1.10
C LYS A 72 -4.92 31.21 -0.26
N THR A 73 -6.24 31.50 -0.30
CA THR A 73 -6.96 31.78 -1.54
C THR A 73 -7.04 33.30 -1.83
N LYS A 74 -6.95 33.67 -3.10
CA LYS A 74 -7.07 35.08 -3.53
C LYS A 74 -8.46 35.65 -3.41
N THR A 75 -9.48 34.81 -3.47
CA THR A 75 -10.90 35.16 -3.45
C THR A 75 -11.61 34.37 -2.38
N VAL A 76 -12.58 35.02 -1.74
CA VAL A 76 -13.47 34.35 -0.79
C VAL A 76 -14.57 33.64 -1.57
N THR A 77 -14.65 32.35 -1.43
CA THR A 77 -15.79 31.57 -1.91
C THR A 77 -16.82 31.49 -0.80
N ALA A 78 -18.10 31.68 -1.12
CA ALA A 78 -19.17 31.61 -0.13
C ALA A 78 -19.06 30.30 0.71
N PRO A 79 -18.97 30.38 2.04
CA PRO A 79 -18.79 29.22 2.91
C PRO A 79 -19.80 28.12 2.70
N LEU A 80 -21.08 28.46 2.57
CA LEU A 80 -22.16 27.51 2.32
C LEU A 80 -21.99 26.73 1.00
N LYS A 81 -21.36 27.38 -0.02
CA LYS A 81 -21.07 26.69 -1.28
C LYS A 81 -19.98 25.62 -1.08
N LEU A 82 -18.94 25.93 -0.33
CA LEU A 82 -17.88 24.97 -0.02
C LEU A 82 -18.41 23.79 0.81
N ILE A 83 -19.21 24.09 1.83
CA ILE A 83 -19.87 23.09 2.67
C ILE A 83 -20.74 22.17 1.80
N LYS A 84 -21.60 22.77 0.96
CA LYS A 84 -22.45 21.98 0.07
C LYS A 84 -21.63 21.09 -0.85
N THR A 85 -20.57 21.60 -1.46
CA THR A 85 -19.71 20.79 -2.35
C THR A 85 -19.09 19.62 -1.61
N ILE A 86 -18.60 19.79 -0.37
CA ILE A 86 -18.03 18.71 0.44
C ILE A 86 -19.11 17.68 0.80
N CYS A 87 -20.32 18.12 1.14
CA CYS A 87 -21.45 17.23 1.39
C CYS A 87 -21.82 16.42 0.14
N ASP A 88 -21.91 17.08 -1.01
CA ASP A 88 -22.21 16.43 -2.29
C ASP A 88 -21.16 15.36 -2.64
N TRP A 89 -19.87 15.65 -2.38
CA TRP A 89 -18.80 14.65 -2.55
C TRP A 89 -18.95 13.47 -1.62
N MET A 90 -19.31 13.70 -0.36
CA MET A 90 -19.55 12.65 0.62
C MET A 90 -20.71 11.74 0.22
N GLU A 91 -21.79 12.31 -0.33
CA GLU A 91 -22.97 11.59 -0.83
C GLU A 91 -22.69 10.83 -2.14
N SER A 92 -21.74 11.30 -2.95
CA SER A 92 -21.40 10.70 -4.25
C SER A 92 -20.80 9.30 -4.12
N LYS A 93 -20.36 8.90 -2.93
CA LYS A 93 -19.69 7.61 -2.64
C LYS A 93 -18.43 7.36 -3.51
N LYS A 94 -17.83 8.43 -4.00
CA LYS A 94 -16.56 8.36 -4.76
C LYS A 94 -15.41 8.85 -3.90
N PRO A 95 -14.20 8.30 -4.12
CA PRO A 95 -13.03 8.82 -3.44
C PRO A 95 -12.71 10.24 -3.90
N ILE A 96 -12.23 11.05 -2.98
CA ILE A 96 -11.65 12.36 -3.24
C ILE A 96 -10.14 12.24 -3.24
N HIS A 97 -9.47 13.14 -3.95
CA HIS A 97 -8.02 13.23 -3.93
C HIS A 97 -7.61 14.33 -2.95
N PHE A 98 -6.83 13.97 -1.95
CA PHE A 98 -6.35 14.86 -0.89
C PHE A 98 -4.88 15.13 -1.05
N ILE A 99 -4.52 16.39 -1.22
CA ILE A 99 -3.15 16.83 -1.46
C ILE A 99 -2.77 17.90 -0.44
N VAL A 100 -1.61 17.70 0.21
CA VAL A 100 -0.99 18.71 1.07
C VAL A 100 0.38 19.02 0.49
N THR A 101 0.54 20.23 -0.05
CA THR A 101 1.83 20.66 -0.63
C THR A 101 2.90 20.74 0.45
N SER A 102 4.15 20.50 0.08
CA SER A 102 5.32 20.53 0.99
C SER A 102 5.35 19.48 2.11
N CYS A 103 4.34 18.61 2.22
CA CYS A 103 4.24 17.58 3.26
C CYS A 103 4.27 16.14 2.66
N GLY A 104 4.22 16.02 1.32
CA GLY A 104 4.26 14.72 0.63
C GLY A 104 3.00 13.89 0.82
N VAL A 105 1.86 14.51 1.17
CA VAL A 105 0.55 13.87 1.20
C VAL A 105 -0.10 14.09 -0.16
N ASP A 106 -0.28 13.02 -0.89
CA ASP A 106 -0.90 12.96 -2.20
C ASP A 106 -1.60 11.59 -2.30
N ILE A 107 -2.90 11.55 -1.94
CA ILE A 107 -3.56 10.28 -1.69
C ILE A 107 -5.07 10.37 -1.93
N TYR A 108 -5.66 9.29 -2.45
CA TYR A 108 -7.10 9.16 -2.53
C TYR A 108 -7.69 8.78 -1.18
N CYS A 109 -8.76 9.47 -0.78
CA CYS A 109 -9.41 9.32 0.51
C CYS A 109 -10.93 9.26 0.37
N THR A 110 -11.60 8.68 1.36
CA THR A 110 -13.03 8.84 1.61
C THR A 110 -13.24 9.84 2.74
N ILE A 111 -14.34 10.59 2.69
CA ILE A 111 -14.74 11.47 3.78
C ILE A 111 -15.52 10.65 4.80
N GLU A 112 -14.93 10.40 5.97
CA GLU A 112 -15.57 9.63 7.05
C GLU A 112 -16.55 10.48 7.86
N SER A 113 -16.17 11.74 8.11
CA SER A 113 -17.02 12.71 8.79
C SER A 113 -16.68 14.14 8.38
N PHE A 114 -17.70 14.97 8.30
CA PHE A 114 -17.60 16.39 8.08
C PHE A 114 -18.60 17.09 8.98
N ASN A 115 -18.12 17.74 10.03
CA ASN A 115 -18.93 18.47 10.99
C ASN A 115 -18.63 19.95 10.85
N TYR A 116 -19.66 20.78 10.85
CA TYR A 116 -19.51 22.22 10.75
C TYR A 116 -20.51 22.93 11.65
N SER A 117 -20.14 24.13 12.08
CA SER A 117 -20.97 24.99 12.91
C SER A 117 -20.74 26.44 12.53
N GLU A 118 -21.74 27.26 12.64
CA GLU A 118 -21.61 28.71 12.49
C GLU A 118 -21.08 29.31 13.77
N LYS A 119 -20.10 30.22 13.64
CA LYS A 119 -19.48 30.87 14.78
C LYS A 119 -20.37 32.00 15.30
N GLY A 120 -20.76 31.93 16.56
CA GLY A 120 -21.50 33.00 17.20
C GLY A 120 -20.69 34.31 17.25
N GLY A 121 -21.32 35.40 16.81
CA GLY A 121 -20.68 36.73 16.72
C GLY A 121 -19.93 37.03 15.41
N ASP A 122 -19.76 36.06 14.53
CA ASP A 122 -19.17 36.21 13.18
C ASP A 122 -20.07 35.51 12.16
N VAL A 123 -21.18 36.15 11.83
CA VAL A 123 -22.20 35.59 10.97
C VAL A 123 -21.67 35.30 9.57
N GLY A 124 -21.90 34.06 9.10
CA GLY A 124 -21.42 33.59 7.80
C GLY A 124 -20.05 32.93 7.80
N THR A 125 -19.32 32.97 8.92
CA THR A 125 -18.09 32.18 9.10
C THR A 125 -18.41 30.83 9.73
N TYR A 126 -17.98 29.75 9.10
CA TYR A 126 -18.23 28.37 9.55
C TYR A 126 -16.95 27.67 9.97
N GLU A 127 -16.89 27.24 11.22
CA GLU A 127 -15.87 26.35 11.72
C GLU A 127 -16.23 24.91 11.28
N TYR A 128 -15.23 24.13 10.91
CA TYR A 128 -15.45 22.75 10.52
C TYR A 128 -14.34 21.81 10.99
N THR A 129 -14.70 20.55 11.14
CA THR A 129 -13.78 19.44 11.37
C THR A 129 -14.05 18.35 10.34
N ILE A 130 -13.01 17.89 9.68
CA ILE A 130 -13.08 16.85 8.67
C ILE A 130 -12.19 15.68 9.06
N SER A 131 -12.70 14.48 8.85
CA SER A 131 -11.94 13.23 8.98
C SER A 131 -11.96 12.49 7.66
N LEU A 132 -10.77 12.15 7.17
CA LEU A 132 -10.54 11.44 5.92
C LEU A 132 -9.88 10.11 6.20
N LYS A 133 -10.15 9.12 5.35
CA LYS A 133 -9.53 7.81 5.42
C LYS A 133 -9.01 7.40 4.05
N GLU A 134 -7.79 6.88 4.01
CA GLU A 134 -7.17 6.39 2.78
C GLU A 134 -8.11 5.42 2.04
N TYR A 135 -8.37 5.71 0.78
CA TYR A 135 -9.08 4.81 -0.11
C TYR A 135 -8.07 3.90 -0.82
N ARG A 136 -8.36 2.62 -0.83
CA ARG A 136 -7.61 1.63 -1.59
C ARG A 136 -8.55 0.93 -2.54
N GLU A 137 -8.21 0.95 -3.79
CA GLU A 137 -8.95 0.21 -4.80
C GLU A 137 -8.78 -1.29 -4.56
N VAL A 138 -9.90 -2.01 -4.48
CA VAL A 138 -9.91 -3.46 -4.34
C VAL A 138 -10.09 -4.06 -5.72
N THR A 139 -9.02 -4.61 -6.26
CA THR A 139 -9.10 -5.42 -7.49
C THR A 139 -9.61 -6.81 -7.12
N VAL A 140 -10.83 -7.12 -7.51
CA VAL A 140 -11.38 -8.47 -7.34
C VAL A 140 -10.76 -9.38 -8.40
N ARG A 141 -10.02 -10.39 -7.98
CA ARG A 141 -9.51 -11.42 -8.90
C ARG A 141 -10.70 -12.25 -9.41
N GLN A 142 -10.92 -12.24 -10.71
CA GLN A 142 -11.82 -13.19 -11.33
C GLN A 142 -11.08 -14.53 -11.47
N ILE A 143 -11.62 -15.57 -10.81
CA ILE A 143 -11.14 -16.94 -11.00
C ILE A 143 -11.98 -17.52 -12.12
N GLU A 144 -11.39 -17.70 -13.29
CA GLU A 144 -12.02 -18.49 -14.35
C GLU A 144 -11.91 -19.97 -13.99
N VAL A 145 -13.01 -20.56 -13.56
CA VAL A 145 -13.10 -22.00 -13.32
C VAL A 145 -13.35 -22.69 -14.65
N ASN A 146 -12.33 -23.31 -15.20
CA ASN A 146 -12.46 -24.12 -16.40
C ASN A 146 -13.12 -25.45 -16.03
N THR A 147 -14.42 -25.56 -16.27
CA THR A 147 -15.27 -26.71 -15.89
C THR A 147 -14.89 -28.02 -16.59
N THR A 148 -14.05 -27.98 -17.63
CA THR A 148 -13.67 -29.16 -18.41
C THR A 148 -12.52 -29.97 -17.80
N THR A 149 -11.71 -29.40 -16.91
CA THR A 149 -10.51 -30.06 -16.35
C THR A 149 -10.36 -30.04 -14.84
N GLN A 150 -11.31 -29.49 -14.08
CA GLN A 150 -11.24 -29.32 -12.60
C GLN A 150 -9.92 -28.68 -12.10
N THR A 151 -9.23 -27.93 -12.94
CA THR A 151 -8.00 -27.24 -12.58
C THR A 151 -8.29 -25.74 -12.51
N ALA A 152 -8.24 -25.18 -11.32
CA ALA A 152 -8.32 -23.72 -11.12
C ALA A 152 -6.94 -23.11 -11.44
N THR A 153 -6.85 -22.34 -12.53
CA THR A 153 -5.65 -21.57 -12.84
C THR A 153 -5.81 -20.15 -12.27
N ILE A 154 -5.04 -19.84 -11.25
CA ILE A 154 -4.96 -18.48 -10.71
C ILE A 154 -3.98 -17.71 -11.59
N GLN A 155 -4.48 -16.75 -12.38
CA GLN A 155 -3.59 -15.76 -13.01
C GLN A 155 -3.17 -14.75 -11.95
N ASP A 156 -1.96 -14.93 -11.46
CA ASP A 156 -1.33 -14.07 -10.47
C ASP A 156 -0.71 -12.87 -11.19
N THR A 157 -1.40 -11.72 -11.19
CA THR A 157 -0.88 -10.47 -11.76
C THR A 157 -0.27 -9.53 -10.71
N GLU A 158 -0.29 -9.90 -9.43
CA GLU A 158 0.47 -9.19 -8.40
C GLU A 158 1.29 -10.18 -7.58
N GLN A 159 2.60 -10.07 -7.71
CA GLN A 159 3.55 -10.74 -6.84
C GLN A 159 3.29 -10.31 -5.39
N ARG A 160 2.63 -11.17 -4.62
CA ARG A 160 2.85 -11.19 -3.19
C ARG A 160 4.36 -11.28 -3.03
N VAL A 161 4.95 -10.32 -2.33
CA VAL A 161 6.35 -10.45 -1.93
C VAL A 161 6.42 -11.65 -0.99
N ASP A 162 6.63 -12.82 -1.60
CA ASP A 162 6.90 -14.05 -0.89
C ASP A 162 8.36 -13.94 -0.45
N ASN A 163 8.56 -13.63 0.83
CA ASN A 163 9.89 -13.62 1.46
C ASN A 163 10.44 -15.04 1.68
N THR A 164 9.78 -16.07 1.15
CA THR A 164 10.36 -17.40 1.07
C THR A 164 11.43 -17.35 -0.01
N VAL A 165 12.69 -17.48 0.41
CA VAL A 165 13.83 -17.64 -0.51
C VAL A 165 13.55 -18.91 -1.32
N LYS A 166 13.03 -18.74 -2.57
CA LYS A 166 12.86 -19.89 -3.47
C LYS A 166 14.24 -20.43 -3.78
N PRO A 167 14.52 -21.70 -3.52
CA PRO A 167 15.82 -22.26 -3.83
C PRO A 167 16.08 -22.10 -5.32
N LYS A 168 17.24 -21.59 -5.68
CA LYS A 168 17.66 -21.47 -7.08
C LYS A 168 17.69 -22.87 -7.67
N THR A 169 17.12 -23.06 -8.85
CA THR A 169 17.16 -24.31 -9.57
C THR A 169 18.01 -24.20 -10.82
N TYR A 170 18.65 -25.31 -11.23
CA TYR A 170 19.47 -25.39 -12.43
C TYR A 170 19.15 -26.67 -13.20
N THR A 171 18.87 -26.56 -14.48
CA THR A 171 18.64 -27.70 -15.36
C THR A 171 19.99 -28.11 -15.96
N VAL A 172 20.39 -29.36 -15.70
CA VAL A 172 21.65 -29.95 -16.17
C VAL A 172 21.64 -30.05 -17.69
N VAL A 173 22.72 -29.59 -18.32
CA VAL A 173 22.94 -29.73 -19.76
C VAL A 173 24.10 -30.72 -20.03
N ARG A 174 24.19 -31.18 -21.29
CA ARG A 174 25.23 -32.15 -21.68
C ARG A 174 26.64 -31.58 -21.46
N GLY A 175 27.45 -32.26 -20.69
CA GLY A 175 28.83 -31.85 -20.36
C GLY A 175 28.98 -31.17 -19.00
N ASP A 176 27.87 -30.98 -18.25
CA ASP A 176 27.91 -30.47 -16.90
C ASP A 176 28.43 -31.49 -15.88
N CYS A 177 29.06 -30.99 -14.86
CA CYS A 177 29.39 -31.73 -13.64
C CYS A 177 29.09 -30.86 -12.41
N LEU A 178 28.85 -31.49 -11.26
CA LEU A 178 28.52 -30.76 -10.02
C LEU A 178 29.60 -29.74 -9.64
N TRP A 179 30.84 -30.00 -9.96
CA TRP A 179 31.96 -29.08 -9.72
C TRP A 179 31.83 -27.78 -10.53
N ASN A 180 31.53 -27.90 -11.83
CA ASN A 180 31.35 -26.75 -12.73
C ASN A 180 30.11 -25.94 -12.34
N ILE A 181 29.02 -26.61 -11.95
CA ILE A 181 27.80 -25.97 -11.47
C ILE A 181 28.08 -25.20 -10.16
N ALA A 182 28.79 -25.82 -9.21
CA ALA A 182 29.18 -25.16 -7.97
C ALA A 182 30.09 -23.94 -8.22
N LYS A 183 31.06 -24.07 -9.14
CA LYS A 183 31.90 -22.94 -9.54
C LYS A 183 31.10 -21.79 -10.13
N LYS A 184 30.06 -22.09 -10.92
CA LYS A 184 29.17 -21.10 -11.54
C LYS A 184 28.32 -20.35 -10.51
N TYR A 185 27.79 -21.05 -9.50
CA TYR A 185 26.83 -20.47 -8.54
C TYR A 185 27.47 -19.95 -7.26
N TYR A 186 28.55 -20.58 -6.79
CA TYR A 186 29.25 -20.21 -5.55
C TYR A 186 30.62 -19.58 -5.78
N GLY A 187 31.07 -19.50 -7.04
CA GLY A 187 32.43 -19.06 -7.38
C GLY A 187 33.52 -20.08 -7.03
N ASP A 188 33.16 -21.19 -6.39
CA ASP A 188 34.08 -22.20 -5.87
C ASP A 188 33.54 -23.61 -6.16
N GLY A 189 34.25 -24.36 -6.99
CA GLY A 189 33.89 -25.72 -7.38
C GLY A 189 33.95 -26.73 -6.22
N SER A 190 34.76 -26.48 -5.18
CA SER A 190 34.87 -27.38 -4.01
C SER A 190 33.56 -27.50 -3.23
N LYS A 191 32.65 -26.53 -3.39
CA LYS A 191 31.34 -26.51 -2.75
C LYS A 191 30.28 -27.40 -3.46
N TRP A 192 30.69 -28.20 -4.43
CA TRP A 192 29.78 -29.12 -5.13
C TRP A 192 29.01 -30.06 -4.21
N ARG A 193 29.58 -30.36 -3.05
CA ARG A 193 28.95 -31.23 -2.07
C ARG A 193 27.65 -30.67 -1.50
N LYS A 194 27.53 -29.33 -1.36
CA LYS A 194 26.27 -28.69 -0.97
C LYS A 194 25.15 -28.98 -1.98
N ILE A 195 25.48 -28.91 -3.27
CA ILE A 195 24.49 -29.22 -4.34
C ILE A 195 24.15 -30.71 -4.32
N TYR A 196 25.15 -31.57 -4.15
CA TYR A 196 24.94 -33.02 -4.05
C TYR A 196 24.00 -33.37 -2.89
N ASP A 197 24.29 -32.88 -1.68
CA ASP A 197 23.52 -33.19 -0.46
C ASP A 197 22.05 -32.74 -0.57
N ALA A 198 21.81 -31.60 -1.24
CA ALA A 198 20.45 -31.10 -1.50
C ALA A 198 19.68 -31.92 -2.57
N ASN A 199 20.36 -32.75 -3.36
CA ASN A 199 19.77 -33.48 -4.49
C ASN A 199 20.04 -35.00 -4.48
N VAL A 200 20.41 -35.57 -3.33
CA VAL A 200 20.78 -37.00 -3.20
C VAL A 200 19.72 -37.93 -3.77
N SER A 201 18.43 -37.61 -3.59
CA SER A 201 17.33 -38.40 -4.12
C SER A 201 17.28 -38.46 -5.65
N LEU A 202 17.85 -37.47 -6.32
CA LEU A 202 17.86 -37.34 -7.78
C LEU A 202 19.17 -37.87 -8.40
N VAL A 203 20.31 -37.59 -7.75
CA VAL A 203 21.66 -37.91 -8.27
C VAL A 203 22.20 -39.23 -7.78
N GLY A 204 21.55 -39.85 -6.79
CA GLY A 204 21.94 -41.14 -6.24
C GLY A 204 23.14 -41.10 -5.30
N SER A 205 23.43 -42.26 -4.67
CA SER A 205 24.55 -42.49 -3.70
C SER A 205 25.37 -43.67 -4.16
N PRO A 206 26.70 -43.71 -3.97
CA PRO A 206 27.54 -42.75 -3.22
C PRO A 206 27.97 -41.52 -4.04
N PRO A 207 28.47 -40.47 -3.37
CA PRO A 207 28.99 -39.31 -4.05
C PRO A 207 30.21 -39.66 -4.94
N PRO A 208 30.43 -38.95 -6.11
CA PRO A 208 29.80 -37.66 -6.47
C PRO A 208 28.40 -37.75 -7.09
N GLY A 209 27.77 -38.92 -7.19
CA GLY A 209 26.51 -39.13 -7.87
C GLY A 209 26.61 -38.94 -9.39
N MET A 210 25.62 -39.43 -10.12
CA MET A 210 25.61 -39.29 -11.56
C MET A 210 24.50 -38.28 -11.96
N ILE A 211 24.88 -37.22 -12.64
CA ILE A 211 23.93 -36.22 -13.17
C ILE A 211 23.71 -36.47 -14.66
N HIS A 212 22.45 -36.38 -15.09
CA HIS A 212 22.07 -36.54 -16.49
C HIS A 212 21.47 -35.24 -17.03
N PRO A 213 21.67 -34.94 -18.31
CA PRO A 213 21.00 -33.82 -18.95
C PRO A 213 19.48 -33.89 -18.75
N GLY A 214 18.88 -32.75 -18.38
CA GLY A 214 17.46 -32.64 -18.06
C GLY A 214 17.13 -32.73 -16.55
N TYR A 215 18.06 -33.13 -15.69
CA TYR A 215 17.85 -33.07 -14.24
C TYR A 215 17.73 -31.63 -13.75
N VAL A 216 16.76 -31.37 -12.90
CA VAL A 216 16.56 -30.07 -12.26
C VAL A 216 17.13 -30.14 -10.83
N LEU A 217 18.30 -29.55 -10.68
CA LEU A 217 19.01 -29.54 -9.39
C LEU A 217 18.59 -28.32 -8.57
N THR A 218 18.36 -28.52 -7.28
CA THR A 218 18.19 -27.45 -6.29
C THR A 218 19.56 -26.92 -5.88
N ILE A 219 19.77 -25.61 -5.98
CA ILE A 219 21.01 -24.94 -5.60
C ILE A 219 20.76 -24.23 -4.26
N PRO A 220 21.15 -24.80 -3.11
CA PRO A 220 21.03 -24.13 -1.82
C PRO A 220 21.97 -22.91 -1.74
N ASP A 221 21.63 -21.95 -0.89
CA ASP A 221 22.47 -20.76 -0.65
C ASP A 221 23.74 -21.06 0.14
#